data_e59c8b4a2643a96b7fd916bac991f8f2
#
_entry.id   e59c8b4a2643a96b7fd916bac991f8f2
#
_cell.length_a   1.000
_cell.length_b   1.000
_cell.length_c   1.000
_cell.angle_alpha   90.00
_cell.angle_beta   90.00
_cell.angle_gamma   90.00
#
_symmetry.space_group_name_H-M   'P 1'
#
loop_
_entity.id
_entity.type
_entity.pdbx_description
1 polymer ?
#
loop_
_entity_poly.entity_id
_entity_poly.type
_entity_poly.pdbx_seq_one_letter_code
_entity_poly.pdbx_strand_id
1 'polypeptide(L)'
;MKSTPRFQRKFVPVNRFKQRGVAAVEFALIAVMLFTLLIGIMEFSRVLHYWNTATEATRLGARLAVVCDQDAAAVKTKMQSMLNILDSSNISVEYIDKDGNSCDPDSCRSVTVSISGLIVSTFVPLVPLDIEMPPFSTTLPRESLDSANPDCA
;
A
#
# COMPACT_ATOMS: atom_id res chain seq x y z
N MET A 1 -46.54 -45.15 -65.13
CA MET A 1 -46.08 -45.06 -63.73
C MET A 1 -44.69 -44.42 -63.72
N LYS A 2 -44.58 -43.14 -63.33
CA LYS A 2 -43.31 -42.41 -63.23
C LYS A 2 -42.76 -42.49 -61.83
N SER A 3 -41.62 -43.12 -61.65
CA SER A 3 -40.94 -43.19 -60.37
C SER A 3 -40.15 -41.90 -60.10
N THR A 4 -40.48 -41.18 -59.02
CA THR A 4 -39.79 -39.99 -58.55
C THR A 4 -38.46 -40.41 -57.90
N PRO A 5 -37.31 -39.72 -58.20
CA PRO A 5 -36.06 -40.02 -57.54
C PRO A 5 -36.07 -39.51 -56.09
N ARG A 6 -35.76 -40.36 -55.14
CA ARG A 6 -35.55 -40.05 -53.72
C ARG A 6 -34.23 -39.35 -53.57
N PHE A 7 -34.27 -38.08 -53.24
CA PHE A 7 -33.06 -37.31 -52.91
C PHE A 7 -32.55 -37.71 -51.49
N GLN A 8 -31.48 -38.50 -51.48
CA GLN A 8 -30.80 -38.81 -50.22
C GLN A 8 -29.88 -37.67 -49.81
N ARG A 9 -30.24 -36.97 -48.74
CA ARG A 9 -29.33 -35.98 -48.11
C ARG A 9 -28.19 -36.78 -47.43
N LYS A 10 -26.99 -36.66 -47.99
CA LYS A 10 -25.77 -37.11 -47.30
C LYS A 10 -25.56 -36.21 -46.08
N PHE A 11 -25.73 -36.74 -44.87
CA PHE A 11 -25.29 -36.08 -43.66
C PHE A 11 -23.74 -36.13 -43.64
N VAL A 12 -23.13 -34.97 -43.78
CA VAL A 12 -21.66 -34.82 -43.59
C VAL A 12 -21.46 -34.80 -42.07
N PRO A 13 -20.70 -35.75 -41.48
CA PRO A 13 -20.45 -35.70 -40.03
C PRO A 13 -19.59 -34.46 -39.74
N VAL A 14 -20.14 -33.50 -39.02
CA VAL A 14 -19.41 -32.33 -38.51
C VAL A 14 -18.41 -32.84 -37.48
N ASN A 15 -17.12 -32.68 -37.79
CA ASN A 15 -16.01 -33.16 -36.99
C ASN A 15 -15.94 -32.38 -35.66
N ARG A 16 -16.59 -32.85 -34.60
CA ARG A 16 -16.71 -32.23 -33.27
C ARG A 16 -15.38 -32.02 -32.56
N PHE A 17 -14.29 -32.64 -33.01
CA PHE A 17 -12.98 -32.55 -32.39
C PHE A 17 -12.28 -31.18 -32.61
N LYS A 18 -12.58 -30.45 -33.67
CA LYS A 18 -11.98 -29.13 -33.94
C LYS A 18 -12.55 -27.99 -33.05
N GLN A 19 -13.76 -28.14 -32.53
CA GLN A 19 -14.41 -27.11 -31.70
C GLN A 19 -13.92 -27.06 -30.25
N ARG A 20 -13.40 -28.17 -29.71
CA ARG A 20 -12.91 -28.22 -28.32
C ARG A 20 -11.64 -27.39 -28.09
N GLY A 21 -10.75 -27.30 -29.10
CA GLY A 21 -9.53 -26.50 -29.01
C GLY A 21 -9.80 -25.00 -29.04
N VAL A 22 -10.77 -24.54 -29.84
CA VAL A 22 -11.12 -23.11 -29.93
C VAL A 22 -11.70 -22.60 -28.60
N ALA A 23 -12.63 -23.35 -28.00
CA ALA A 23 -13.21 -22.98 -26.70
C ALA A 23 -12.17 -22.92 -25.56
N ALA A 24 -11.16 -23.81 -25.60
CA ALA A 24 -10.07 -23.78 -24.63
C ALA A 24 -9.19 -22.53 -24.75
N VAL A 25 -8.90 -22.09 -25.98
CA VAL A 25 -8.13 -20.86 -26.24
C VAL A 25 -8.93 -19.63 -25.83
N GLU A 26 -10.22 -19.58 -26.14
CA GLU A 26 -11.10 -18.49 -25.73
C GLU A 26 -11.18 -18.37 -24.19
N PHE A 27 -11.39 -19.50 -23.51
CA PHE A 27 -11.35 -19.52 -22.06
C PHE A 27 -9.99 -19.07 -21.49
N ALA A 28 -8.89 -19.51 -22.07
CA ALA A 28 -7.55 -19.14 -21.63
C ALA A 28 -7.31 -17.62 -21.75
N LEU A 29 -7.76 -16.98 -22.83
CA LEU A 29 -7.64 -15.53 -23.02
C LEU A 29 -8.45 -14.75 -21.97
N ILE A 30 -9.70 -15.17 -21.71
CA ILE A 30 -10.54 -14.57 -20.68
C ILE A 30 -9.92 -14.77 -19.30
N ALA A 31 -9.42 -15.96 -19.00
CA ALA A 31 -8.79 -16.26 -17.72
C ALA A 31 -7.54 -15.40 -17.48
N VAL A 32 -6.68 -15.22 -18.48
CA VAL A 32 -5.49 -14.35 -18.36
C VAL A 32 -5.89 -12.92 -18.04
N MET A 33 -6.87 -12.35 -18.75
CA MET A 33 -7.34 -11.00 -18.47
C MET A 33 -7.93 -10.88 -17.05
N LEU A 34 -8.73 -11.87 -16.63
CA LEU A 34 -9.33 -11.89 -15.30
C LEU A 34 -8.27 -11.96 -14.19
N PHE A 35 -7.30 -12.88 -14.30
CA PHE A 35 -6.24 -13.02 -13.31
C PHE A 35 -5.33 -11.80 -13.25
N THR A 36 -4.99 -11.20 -14.40
CA THR A 36 -4.20 -9.96 -14.43
C THR A 36 -4.92 -8.83 -13.68
N LEU A 37 -6.23 -8.68 -13.90
CA LEU A 37 -7.04 -7.68 -13.21
C LEU A 37 -7.10 -7.95 -11.69
N LEU A 38 -7.32 -9.20 -11.29
CA LEU A 38 -7.37 -9.57 -9.86
C LEU A 38 -6.04 -9.31 -9.15
N ILE A 39 -4.90 -9.65 -9.78
CA ILE A 39 -3.57 -9.36 -9.25
C ILE A 39 -3.36 -7.84 -9.14
N GLY A 40 -3.76 -7.07 -10.14
CA GLY A 40 -3.68 -5.61 -10.11
C GLY A 40 -4.48 -4.99 -8.96
N ILE A 41 -5.69 -5.48 -8.72
CA ILE A 41 -6.53 -5.02 -7.59
C ILE A 41 -5.86 -5.36 -6.25
N MET A 42 -5.29 -6.57 -6.11
CA MET A 42 -4.58 -6.97 -4.89
C MET A 42 -3.38 -6.05 -4.60
N GLU A 43 -2.55 -5.78 -5.60
CA GLU A 43 -1.39 -4.90 -5.43
C GLU A 43 -1.79 -3.47 -5.09
N PHE A 44 -2.79 -2.93 -5.78
CA PHE A 44 -3.30 -1.60 -5.49
C PHE A 44 -3.86 -1.48 -4.07
N SER A 45 -4.62 -2.48 -3.62
CA SER A 45 -5.17 -2.53 -2.26
C SER A 45 -4.05 -2.55 -1.22
N ARG A 46 -2.94 -3.26 -1.48
CA ARG A 46 -1.76 -3.30 -0.61
C ARG A 46 -1.07 -1.95 -0.51
N VAL A 47 -0.86 -1.27 -1.63
CA VAL A 47 -0.27 0.08 -1.66
C VAL A 47 -1.13 1.07 -0.89
N LEU A 48 -2.46 1.05 -1.09
CA LEU A 48 -3.40 1.89 -0.33
C LEU A 48 -3.40 1.58 1.17
N HIS A 49 -3.24 0.31 1.54
CA HIS A 49 -3.11 -0.06 2.95
C HIS A 49 -1.86 0.58 3.58
N TYR A 50 -0.70 0.49 2.93
CA TYR A 50 0.52 1.14 3.40
C TYR A 50 0.37 2.66 3.49
N TRP A 51 -0.27 3.29 2.49
CA TRP A 51 -0.57 4.71 2.49
C TRP A 51 -1.38 5.15 3.72
N ASN A 52 -2.48 4.47 3.98
CA ASN A 52 -3.33 4.76 5.13
C ASN A 52 -2.59 4.52 6.45
N THR A 53 -1.85 3.41 6.55
CA THR A 53 -1.08 3.08 7.76
C THR A 53 0.05 4.08 8.00
N ALA A 54 0.74 4.56 6.97
CA ALA A 54 1.77 5.60 7.09
C ALA A 54 1.18 6.92 7.63
N THR A 55 -0.01 7.30 7.13
CA THR A 55 -0.72 8.48 7.62
C THR A 55 -1.08 8.34 9.11
N GLU A 56 -1.59 7.20 9.53
CA GLU A 56 -1.91 6.95 10.94
C GLU A 56 -0.65 6.84 11.81
N ALA A 57 0.45 6.28 11.28
CA ALA A 57 1.72 6.23 11.98
C ALA A 57 2.28 7.63 12.26
N THR A 58 2.19 8.59 11.31
CA THR A 58 2.61 9.98 11.57
C THR A 58 1.74 10.66 12.64
N ARG A 59 0.43 10.38 12.66
CA ARG A 59 -0.48 10.91 13.69
C ARG A 59 -0.18 10.34 15.07
N LEU A 60 0.06 9.03 15.16
CA LEU A 60 0.47 8.40 16.41
C LEU A 60 1.81 8.95 16.87
N GLY A 61 2.80 9.01 15.98
CA GLY A 61 4.12 9.56 16.27
C GLY A 61 4.05 10.99 16.78
N ALA A 62 3.24 11.86 16.14
CA ALA A 62 3.05 13.23 16.59
C ALA A 62 2.42 13.33 17.97
N ARG A 63 1.41 12.50 18.27
CA ARG A 63 0.79 12.45 19.62
C ARG A 63 1.77 12.03 20.71
N LEU A 64 2.65 11.07 20.42
CA LEU A 64 3.70 10.65 21.35
C LEU A 64 4.78 11.74 21.49
N ALA A 65 5.21 12.33 20.36
CA ALA A 65 6.26 13.34 20.35
C ALA A 65 5.90 14.64 21.10
N VAL A 66 4.61 14.97 21.28
CA VAL A 66 4.20 16.15 22.04
C VAL A 66 4.17 15.92 23.56
N VAL A 67 4.12 14.66 24.00
CA VAL A 67 4.08 14.30 25.44
C VAL A 67 5.39 13.73 25.94
N CYS A 68 6.16 13.03 25.10
CA CYS A 68 7.45 12.46 25.47
C CYS A 68 8.60 13.48 25.33
N ASP A 69 9.73 13.21 25.98
CA ASP A 69 10.96 14.01 25.81
C ASP A 69 11.38 14.10 24.35
N GLN A 70 12.10 15.15 24.01
CA GLN A 70 12.70 15.29 22.69
C GLN A 70 13.52 14.05 22.34
N ASP A 71 13.39 13.59 21.08
CA ASP A 71 14.11 12.44 20.55
C ASP A 71 13.85 11.09 21.27
N ALA A 72 12.74 10.98 22.00
CA ALA A 72 12.38 9.72 22.65
C ALA A 72 12.33 8.56 21.62
N ALA A 73 13.14 7.53 21.84
CA ALA A 73 13.21 6.36 20.96
C ALA A 73 11.85 5.65 20.83
N ALA A 74 11.00 5.75 21.87
CA ALA A 74 9.66 5.20 21.90
C ALA A 74 8.80 5.68 20.73
N VAL A 75 8.91 6.94 20.33
CA VAL A 75 8.15 7.51 19.18
C VAL A 75 8.42 6.70 17.92
N LYS A 76 9.69 6.54 17.55
CA LYS A 76 10.09 5.78 16.36
C LYS A 76 9.72 4.31 16.47
N THR A 77 9.94 3.68 17.62
CA THR A 77 9.62 2.27 17.85
C THR A 77 8.12 2.00 17.71
N LYS A 78 7.27 2.86 18.25
CA LYS A 78 5.79 2.72 18.13
C LYS A 78 5.34 2.91 16.68
N MET A 79 5.91 3.86 15.94
CA MET A 79 5.62 4.04 14.51
C MET A 79 6.02 2.81 13.69
N GLN A 80 7.20 2.25 13.93
CA GLN A 80 7.68 1.02 13.28
C GLN A 80 6.82 -0.20 13.61
N SER A 81 6.28 -0.29 14.83
CA SER A 81 5.37 -1.37 15.20
C SER A 81 4.03 -1.34 14.44
N MET A 82 3.58 -0.17 13.99
CA MET A 82 2.41 -0.03 13.12
C MET A 82 2.71 -0.35 11.65
N LEU A 83 3.92 -0.01 11.21
CA LEU A 83 4.31 -0.14 9.80
C LEU A 83 5.70 -0.77 9.72
N ASN A 84 5.74 -2.09 9.62
CA ASN A 84 6.98 -2.90 9.69
C ASN A 84 7.98 -2.65 8.56
N ILE A 85 7.56 -2.02 7.46
CA ILE A 85 8.46 -1.62 6.36
C ILE A 85 9.14 -0.26 6.62
N LEU A 86 8.82 0.39 7.75
CA LEU A 86 9.31 1.70 8.12
C LEU A 86 10.66 1.57 8.83
N ASP A 87 11.68 2.16 8.26
CA ASP A 87 13.00 2.25 8.92
C ASP A 87 13.09 3.54 9.76
N SER A 88 13.95 3.54 10.76
CA SER A 88 14.19 4.73 11.59
C SER A 88 14.73 5.92 10.79
N SER A 89 15.42 5.65 9.69
CA SER A 89 15.92 6.66 8.73
C SER A 89 14.81 7.35 7.93
N ASN A 90 13.65 6.71 7.77
CA ASN A 90 12.50 7.28 7.09
C ASN A 90 11.69 8.24 7.98
N ILE A 91 11.94 8.23 9.31
CA ILE A 91 11.19 9.01 10.29
C ILE A 91 12.01 10.22 10.72
N SER A 92 11.49 11.43 10.48
CA SER A 92 12.00 12.68 11.03
C SER A 92 11.03 13.23 12.06
N VAL A 93 11.56 13.67 13.21
CA VAL A 93 10.83 14.38 14.25
C VAL A 93 11.49 15.73 14.44
N GLU A 94 10.75 16.79 14.18
CA GLU A 94 11.24 18.16 14.24
C GLU A 94 10.48 18.95 15.29
N TYR A 95 11.22 19.57 16.20
CA TYR A 95 10.69 20.43 17.25
C TYR A 95 10.97 21.88 16.89
N ILE A 96 9.92 22.70 16.84
CA ILE A 96 10.01 24.07 16.33
C ILE A 96 9.45 25.07 17.34
N ASP A 97 10.12 26.23 17.46
CA ASP A 97 9.66 27.37 18.23
C ASP A 97 8.58 28.18 17.47
N LYS A 98 8.17 29.33 18.04
CA LYS A 98 7.21 30.25 17.39
C LYS A 98 7.71 30.88 16.09
N ASP A 99 9.03 30.95 15.88
CA ASP A 99 9.67 31.58 14.75
C ASP A 99 10.09 30.56 13.66
N GLY A 100 9.82 29.28 13.89
CA GLY A 100 10.11 28.20 12.94
C GLY A 100 11.53 27.62 13.04
N ASN A 101 12.28 27.95 14.10
CA ASN A 101 13.63 27.43 14.33
C ASN A 101 13.59 26.22 15.25
N SER A 102 14.71 25.45 15.26
CA SER A 102 14.93 24.39 16.25
C SER A 102 14.89 24.95 17.67
N CYS A 103 14.34 24.22 18.59
CA CYS A 103 14.04 24.69 19.94
C CYS A 103 14.57 23.74 21.03
N ASP A 104 14.78 24.30 22.21
CA ASP A 104 14.99 23.53 23.45
C ASP A 104 13.63 23.11 24.05
N PRO A 105 13.60 22.09 24.94
CA PRO A 105 12.34 21.58 25.53
C PRO A 105 11.41 22.64 26.07
N ASP A 106 11.96 23.73 26.64
CA ASP A 106 11.16 24.80 27.24
C ASP A 106 10.62 25.85 26.22
N SER A 107 11.26 25.97 25.06
CA SER A 107 10.94 26.98 24.03
C SER A 107 10.08 26.44 22.89
N CYS A 108 9.97 25.12 22.75
CA CYS A 108 9.22 24.49 21.68
C CYS A 108 7.73 24.83 21.70
N ARG A 109 7.16 25.06 20.53
CA ARG A 109 5.72 25.37 20.36
C ARG A 109 4.98 24.26 19.62
N SER A 110 5.64 23.60 18.70
CA SER A 110 5.03 22.53 17.91
C SER A 110 6.05 21.44 17.58
N VAL A 111 5.53 20.25 17.31
CA VAL A 111 6.28 19.08 16.89
C VAL A 111 5.73 18.63 15.55
N THR A 112 6.60 18.41 14.59
CA THR A 112 6.28 17.85 13.28
C THR A 112 6.91 16.48 13.15
N VAL A 113 6.10 15.47 12.94
CA VAL A 113 6.58 14.11 12.61
C VAL A 113 6.32 13.84 11.15
N SER A 114 7.36 13.44 10.44
CA SER A 114 7.27 13.14 9.01
C SER A 114 7.86 11.77 8.67
N ILE A 115 7.29 11.15 7.63
CA ILE A 115 7.80 9.95 6.98
C ILE A 115 8.14 10.33 5.55
N SER A 116 9.37 10.01 5.11
CA SER A 116 9.85 10.27 3.75
C SER A 116 10.70 9.10 3.23
N GLY A 117 10.81 8.98 1.89
CA GLY A 117 11.62 7.95 1.26
C GLY A 117 11.10 6.53 1.47
N LEU A 118 9.79 6.36 1.71
CA LEU A 118 9.18 5.05 1.86
C LEU A 118 8.94 4.43 0.49
N ILE A 119 9.53 3.27 0.24
CA ILE A 119 9.41 2.52 -1.02
C ILE A 119 8.61 1.25 -0.76
N VAL A 120 7.59 1.03 -1.58
CA VAL A 120 6.78 -0.20 -1.58
C VAL A 120 7.03 -0.97 -2.87
N SER A 121 7.70 -2.12 -2.76
CA SER A 121 7.94 -3.01 -3.89
C SER A 121 6.71 -3.86 -4.19
N THR A 122 6.40 -4.07 -5.47
CA THR A 122 5.31 -4.97 -5.88
C THR A 122 5.68 -6.44 -5.63
N PHE A 123 4.69 -7.23 -5.27
CA PHE A 123 4.87 -8.69 -5.05
C PHE A 123 4.81 -9.50 -6.36
N VAL A 124 4.48 -8.87 -7.48
CA VAL A 124 4.36 -9.56 -8.78
C VAL A 124 5.74 -9.97 -9.29
N PRO A 125 6.05 -11.28 -9.38
CA PRO A 125 7.41 -11.77 -9.64
C PRO A 125 7.95 -11.43 -11.04
N LEU A 126 7.09 -11.05 -11.99
CA LEU A 126 7.46 -10.72 -13.37
C LEU A 126 7.58 -9.22 -13.63
N VAL A 127 7.09 -8.38 -12.72
CA VAL A 127 7.06 -6.91 -12.86
C VAL A 127 7.44 -6.29 -11.51
N PRO A 128 8.72 -6.33 -11.13
CA PRO A 128 9.18 -5.64 -9.93
C PRO A 128 9.08 -4.12 -10.17
N LEU A 129 8.14 -3.48 -9.51
CA LEU A 129 8.00 -2.02 -9.49
C LEU A 129 8.23 -1.55 -8.05
N ASP A 130 9.11 -0.58 -7.90
CA ASP A 130 9.32 0.13 -6.65
C ASP A 130 8.53 1.44 -6.71
N ILE A 131 7.51 1.54 -5.85
CA ILE A 131 6.63 2.70 -5.78
C ILE A 131 7.09 3.55 -4.61
N GLU A 132 7.67 4.70 -4.92
CA GLU A 132 8.02 5.69 -3.91
C GLU A 132 6.76 6.41 -3.44
N MET A 133 6.53 6.40 -2.11
CA MET A 133 5.40 7.08 -1.52
C MET A 133 5.71 8.57 -1.30
N PRO A 134 4.71 9.46 -1.48
CA PRO A 134 4.88 10.86 -1.13
C PRO A 134 5.15 11.01 0.37
N PRO A 135 5.83 12.09 0.79
CA PRO A 135 6.08 12.35 2.19
C PRO A 135 4.77 12.58 2.95
N PHE A 136 4.70 12.00 4.15
CA PHE A 136 3.59 12.21 5.09
C PHE A 136 4.10 13.06 6.25
N SER A 137 3.33 14.03 6.69
CA SER A 137 3.68 14.86 7.84
C SER A 137 2.45 15.18 8.70
N THR A 138 2.66 15.25 10.00
CA THR A 138 1.66 15.67 10.97
C THR A 138 2.32 16.60 11.98
N THR A 139 1.76 17.80 12.15
CA THR A 139 2.22 18.80 13.10
C THR A 139 1.20 18.98 14.20
N LEU A 140 1.62 18.91 15.44
CA LEU A 140 0.80 19.17 16.63
C LEU A 140 1.46 20.20 17.53
N PRO A 141 0.67 21.00 18.28
CA PRO A 141 1.21 21.89 19.31
C PRO A 141 1.81 21.06 20.43
N ARG A 142 2.86 21.60 21.05
CA ARG A 142 3.51 20.99 22.22
C ARG A 142 2.54 20.87 23.40
N GLU A 143 2.70 19.77 24.16
CA GLU A 143 2.05 19.57 25.47
C GLU A 143 3.09 19.52 26.60
N SER A 144 3.36 18.35 27.19
CA SER A 144 4.19 18.23 28.40
C SER A 144 5.69 18.04 28.12
N LEU A 145 6.07 17.32 27.08
CA LEU A 145 7.44 16.87 26.79
C LEU A 145 8.11 16.24 28.03
N ASP A 146 7.44 15.30 28.65
CA ASP A 146 7.91 14.62 29.88
C ASP A 146 7.74 13.10 29.71
N SER A 147 8.88 12.37 29.65
CA SER A 147 8.92 10.91 29.51
C SER A 147 8.57 10.13 30.79
N ALA A 148 8.14 10.78 31.86
CA ALA A 148 7.53 10.09 33.01
C ALA A 148 6.20 9.40 32.63
N ASN A 149 5.65 9.70 31.46
CA ASN A 149 4.47 9.06 30.91
C ASN A 149 4.79 7.59 30.51
N PRO A 150 3.99 6.59 30.92
CA PRO A 150 4.18 5.18 30.57
C PRO A 150 4.17 4.90 29.06
N ASP A 151 3.53 5.76 28.26
CA ASP A 151 3.50 5.63 26.81
C ASP A 151 4.83 5.99 26.12
N CYS A 152 5.76 6.59 26.87
CA CYS A 152 7.10 6.99 26.41
C CYS A 152 8.19 5.93 26.69
N ALA A 153 7.81 4.78 27.27
CA ALA A 153 8.72 3.69 27.65
C ALA A 153 8.84 2.61 26.55
#